data_74948ac532ba16f3960acd3d6399270e
#
_entry.id   74948ac532ba16f3960acd3d6399270e
#
_cell.length_a   1.000
_cell.length_b   1.000
_cell.length_c   1.000
_cell.angle_alpha   90.00
_cell.angle_beta   90.00
_cell.angle_gamma   90.00
#
_symmetry.space_group_name_H-M   'P 1'
#
loop_
_entity.id
_entity.type
_entity.pdbx_description
1 polymer ?
#
loop_
_entity_poly.entity_id
_entity_poly.type
_entity_poly.pdbx_seq_one_letter_code
_entity_poly.pdbx_strand_id
1 'polypeptide(L)'
;MKELNIFIFSHDLSTVTEILRRHNIAGMAFNEIHATGHTKRKEVPEMVRMYQTGRMVTPEHEKRTKVESLVPDSKVDSIVQELIKSIGSESEPGGLVFVKDVSNAHLLGTSRSGDSLLIKE
;
A
#
# COMPACT_ATOMS: atom_id res chain seq x y z
N MET A 1 -1.52 -13.50 13.15
CA MET A 1 -0.85 -12.54 12.27
C MET A 1 -1.71 -12.20 11.07
N LYS A 2 -1.54 -11.02 10.54
CA LYS A 2 -2.31 -10.54 9.39
C LYS A 2 -1.37 -10.02 8.33
N GLU A 3 -1.81 -10.07 7.08
CA GLU A 3 -1.15 -9.41 5.96
C GLU A 3 -1.93 -8.15 5.60
N LEU A 4 -1.25 -7.02 5.61
CA LEU A 4 -1.78 -5.78 5.09
C LEU A 4 -1.42 -5.67 3.61
N ASN A 5 -2.41 -5.43 2.78
CA ASN A 5 -2.24 -5.12 1.37
C ASN A 5 -2.70 -3.68 1.15
N ILE A 6 -1.77 -2.81 0.85
CA ILE A 6 -2.01 -1.37 0.81
C ILE A 6 -1.78 -0.89 -0.62
N PHE A 7 -2.82 -0.35 -1.24
CA PHE A 7 -2.77 0.17 -2.61
C PHE A 7 -2.83 1.68 -2.54
N ILE A 8 -1.75 2.34 -2.93
CA ILE A 8 -1.58 3.80 -2.78
C ILE A 8 -0.99 4.41 -4.05
N PHE A 9 -0.98 5.73 -4.11
CA PHE A 9 -0.15 6.45 -5.07
C PHE A 9 1.31 6.38 -4.62
N SER A 10 2.23 6.40 -5.59
CA SER A 10 3.66 6.27 -5.31
C SER A 10 4.19 7.32 -4.33
N HIS A 11 3.64 8.54 -4.38
CA HIS A 11 4.07 9.62 -3.49
C HIS A 11 3.71 9.39 -2.01
N ASP A 12 2.83 8.43 -1.72
CA ASP A 12 2.46 8.08 -0.34
C ASP A 12 3.31 6.94 0.24
N LEU A 13 4.23 6.38 -0.55
CA LEU A 13 5.05 5.25 -0.09
C LEU A 13 5.88 5.60 1.14
N SER A 14 6.46 6.79 1.19
CA SER A 14 7.24 7.22 2.35
C SER A 14 6.40 7.32 3.61
N THR A 15 5.16 7.77 3.50
CA THR A 15 4.21 7.84 4.62
C THR A 15 3.90 6.45 5.15
N VAL A 16 3.62 5.49 4.28
CA VAL A 16 3.36 4.09 4.67
C VAL A 16 4.59 3.50 5.34
N THR A 17 5.77 3.70 4.77
CA THR A 17 7.03 3.21 5.33
C THR A 17 7.24 3.75 6.75
N GLU A 18 6.98 5.04 6.95
CA GLU A 18 7.14 5.69 8.27
C GLU A 18 6.14 5.14 9.29
N ILE A 19 4.90 4.92 8.89
CA ILE A 19 3.88 4.35 9.78
C ILE A 19 4.30 2.95 10.23
N LEU A 20 4.68 2.09 9.30
CA LEU A 20 5.13 0.73 9.64
C LEU A 20 6.37 0.75 10.54
N ARG A 21 7.31 1.65 10.27
CA ARG A 21 8.51 1.79 11.07
C ARG A 21 8.21 2.22 12.51
N ARG A 22 7.30 3.17 12.70
CA ARG A 22 6.89 3.61 14.05
C ARG A 22 6.23 2.53 14.87
N HIS A 23 5.59 1.58 14.21
CA HIS A 23 4.99 0.42 14.86
C HIS A 23 5.97 -0.75 15.02
N ASN A 24 7.23 -0.54 14.70
CA ASN A 24 8.28 -1.56 14.82
C ASN A 24 8.06 -2.79 13.94
N ILE A 25 7.40 -2.62 12.81
CA ILE A 25 7.16 -3.72 11.90
C ILE A 25 8.47 -4.11 11.21
N ALA A 26 8.78 -5.40 11.19
CA ALA A 26 10.06 -5.93 10.74
C ALA A 26 10.33 -5.70 9.25
N GLY A 27 9.30 -5.76 8.42
CA GLY A 27 9.53 -5.62 7.00
C GLY A 27 8.29 -5.32 6.19
N MET A 28 8.55 -4.86 4.97
CA MET A 28 7.53 -4.66 3.96
C MET A 28 8.14 -4.93 2.59
N ALA A 29 7.29 -5.31 1.66
CA ALA A 29 7.64 -5.41 0.25
C ALA A 29 6.73 -4.48 -0.55
N PHE A 30 7.20 -3.96 -1.66
CA PHE A 30 6.35 -3.13 -2.51
C PHE A 30 6.74 -3.28 -3.97
N ASN A 31 5.78 -3.02 -4.84
CA ASN A 31 5.98 -2.99 -6.28
C ASN A 31 4.98 -2.05 -6.95
N GLU A 32 5.32 -1.61 -8.15
CA GLU A 32 4.38 -0.88 -8.99
C GLU A 32 3.42 -1.86 -9.64
N ILE A 33 2.16 -1.45 -9.69
CA ILE A 33 1.09 -2.19 -10.37
C ILE A 33 0.28 -1.23 -11.25
N HIS A 34 -0.50 -1.80 -12.14
CA HIS A 34 -1.51 -1.07 -12.88
C HIS A 34 -2.87 -1.46 -12.34
N ALA A 35 -3.64 -0.47 -11.92
CA ALA A 35 -4.89 -0.72 -11.22
C ALA A 35 -6.02 0.17 -11.72
N THR A 36 -7.24 -0.28 -11.51
CA THR A 36 -8.47 0.48 -11.66
C THR A 36 -9.35 0.16 -10.47
N GLY A 37 -10.28 1.04 -10.13
CA GLY A 37 -11.27 0.72 -9.10
C GLY A 37 -11.53 1.84 -8.10
N HIS A 38 -11.09 1.70 -6.87
CA HIS A 38 -11.61 2.42 -5.70
C HIS A 38 -11.32 3.92 -5.65
N THR A 39 -10.38 4.43 -6.44
CA THR A 39 -10.09 5.86 -6.54
C THR A 39 -10.32 6.36 -7.94
N LYS A 40 -10.71 7.64 -8.06
CA LYS A 40 -10.87 8.27 -9.36
C LYS A 40 -9.52 8.37 -10.06
N ARG A 41 -9.47 7.87 -11.31
CA ARG A 41 -8.27 7.98 -12.13
C ARG A 41 -8.11 9.41 -12.63
N LYS A 42 -6.89 9.91 -12.61
CA LYS A 42 -6.57 11.25 -13.09
C LYS A 42 -6.48 11.27 -14.60
N GLU A 43 -6.92 12.37 -15.21
CA GLU A 43 -6.68 12.62 -16.62
C GLU A 43 -5.17 12.80 -16.86
N VAL A 44 -4.69 12.24 -17.96
CA VAL A 44 -3.31 12.39 -18.40
C VAL A 44 -3.28 12.79 -19.87
N PRO A 45 -2.19 13.45 -20.33
CA PRO A 45 -2.06 13.77 -21.74
C PRO A 45 -2.01 12.51 -22.61
N GLU A 46 -2.70 12.56 -23.76
CA GLU A 46 -2.60 11.51 -24.77
C GLU A 46 -1.29 11.73 -25.53
N MET A 47 -0.28 10.90 -25.29
CA MET A 47 1.10 11.13 -25.72
C MET A 47 1.27 11.34 -27.22
N VAL A 48 0.50 10.64 -28.05
CA VAL A 48 0.61 10.72 -29.53
C VAL A 48 -0.07 11.97 -30.09
N ARG A 49 -1.15 12.42 -29.46
CA ARG A 49 -1.98 13.53 -29.96
C ARG A 49 -1.87 14.81 -29.17
N MET A 50 -1.21 14.77 -28.03
CA MET A 50 -1.09 15.91 -27.12
C MET A 50 -0.52 17.14 -27.81
N TYR A 51 0.52 16.98 -28.62
CA TYR A 51 1.17 18.07 -29.32
C TYR A 51 0.29 18.68 -30.42
N GLN A 52 -0.67 17.92 -30.91
CA GLN A 52 -1.57 18.36 -31.99
C GLN A 52 -2.87 18.96 -31.45
N THR A 53 -3.42 18.40 -30.39
CA THR A 53 -4.76 18.73 -29.90
C THR A 53 -4.81 19.19 -28.45
N GLY A 54 -3.74 19.00 -27.70
CA GLY A 54 -3.74 19.26 -26.24
C GLY A 54 -4.69 18.35 -25.48
N ARG A 55 -5.05 17.21 -26.06
CA ARG A 55 -6.09 16.35 -25.54
C ARG A 55 -5.66 15.62 -24.26
N MET A 56 -6.55 15.64 -23.26
CA MET A 56 -6.44 14.86 -22.04
C MET A 56 -7.34 13.64 -22.14
N VAL A 57 -6.87 12.52 -21.58
CA VAL A 57 -7.64 11.27 -21.52
C VAL A 57 -7.58 10.70 -20.11
N THR A 58 -8.66 10.02 -19.70
CA THR A 58 -8.65 9.23 -18.46
C THR A 58 -8.18 7.82 -18.82
N PRO A 59 -7.04 7.36 -18.31
CA PRO A 59 -6.55 6.03 -18.64
C PRO A 59 -7.47 4.96 -18.05
N GLU A 60 -7.56 3.82 -18.74
CA GLU A 60 -8.31 2.67 -18.25
C GLU A 60 -7.68 2.10 -16.97
N HIS A 61 -6.34 2.14 -16.90
CA HIS A 61 -5.58 1.72 -15.73
C HIS A 61 -4.64 2.83 -15.30
N GLU A 62 -4.35 2.88 -14.01
CA GLU A 62 -3.47 3.86 -13.42
C GLU A 62 -2.36 3.17 -12.65
N LYS A 63 -1.15 3.76 -12.67
CA LYS A 63 -0.05 3.26 -11.87
C LYS A 63 -0.32 3.48 -10.39
N ARG A 64 -0.11 2.42 -9.61
CA ARG A 64 -0.21 2.45 -8.16
C ARG A 64 0.98 1.72 -7.57
N THR A 65 1.20 1.93 -6.29
CA THR A 65 2.17 1.15 -5.52
C THR A 65 1.40 0.24 -4.60
N LYS A 66 1.71 -1.05 -4.66
CA LYS A 66 1.17 -2.05 -3.75
C LYS A 66 2.22 -2.34 -2.68
N VAL A 67 1.83 -2.21 -1.42
CA VAL A 67 2.68 -2.55 -0.27
C VAL A 67 2.09 -3.77 0.42
N GLU A 68 2.94 -4.73 0.74
CA GLU A 68 2.58 -5.91 1.51
C GLU A 68 3.41 -5.95 2.79
N SER A 69 2.78 -6.22 3.91
CA SER A 69 3.48 -6.34 5.19
C SER A 69 2.73 -7.30 6.10
N LEU A 70 3.48 -8.14 6.81
CA LEU A 70 2.93 -9.00 7.86
C LEU A 70 3.00 -8.27 9.19
N VAL A 71 1.90 -8.23 9.91
CA VAL A 71 1.81 -7.52 11.19
C VAL A 71 1.14 -8.40 12.24
N PRO A 72 1.48 -8.22 13.52
CA PRO A 72 0.77 -8.89 14.60
C PRO A 72 -0.68 -8.42 14.68
N ASP A 73 -1.60 -9.29 15.05
CA ASP A 73 -3.02 -8.96 15.20
C ASP A 73 -3.23 -7.71 16.06
N SER A 74 -2.45 -7.58 17.13
CA SER A 74 -2.58 -6.47 18.08
C SER A 74 -2.27 -5.09 17.50
N LYS A 75 -1.60 -5.02 16.35
CA LYS A 75 -1.19 -3.76 15.72
C LYS A 75 -2.03 -3.36 14.51
N VAL A 76 -2.88 -4.26 14.03
CA VAL A 76 -3.66 -4.03 12.81
C VAL A 76 -4.50 -2.76 12.90
N ASP A 77 -5.32 -2.64 13.93
CA ASP A 77 -6.26 -1.52 14.04
C ASP A 77 -5.56 -0.18 14.11
N SER A 78 -4.51 -0.06 14.92
CA SER A 78 -3.78 1.21 15.03
C SER A 78 -3.06 1.58 13.74
N ILE A 79 -2.48 0.62 13.04
CA ILE A 79 -1.83 0.89 11.74
C ILE A 79 -2.86 1.32 10.71
N VAL A 80 -3.97 0.59 10.60
CA VAL A 80 -5.04 0.93 9.65
C VAL A 80 -5.60 2.31 9.92
N GLN A 81 -5.85 2.66 11.19
CA GLN A 81 -6.35 3.99 11.54
C GLN A 81 -5.37 5.11 11.18
N GLU A 82 -4.07 4.89 11.36
CA GLU A 82 -3.07 5.87 10.93
C GLU A 82 -3.02 6.02 9.40
N LEU A 83 -3.14 4.91 8.66
CA LEU A 83 -3.21 4.94 7.20
C LEU A 83 -4.42 5.75 6.74
N ILE A 84 -5.58 5.50 7.33
CA ILE A 84 -6.81 6.22 6.99
C ILE A 84 -6.66 7.73 7.24
N LYS A 85 -6.04 8.13 8.32
CA LYS A 85 -5.87 9.55 8.67
C LYS A 85 -4.81 10.25 7.84
N SER A 86 -3.79 9.51 7.40
CA SER A 86 -2.60 10.09 6.78
C SER A 86 -2.66 10.11 5.25
N ILE A 87 -3.49 9.27 4.63
CA ILE A 87 -3.49 9.07 3.19
C ILE A 87 -4.87 9.36 2.63
N GLY A 88 -4.93 10.36 1.74
CA GLY A 88 -6.18 10.76 1.12
C GLY A 88 -7.10 11.56 2.04
N SER A 89 -8.32 11.79 1.57
CA SER A 89 -9.38 12.50 2.28
C SER A 89 -10.72 11.95 1.82
N GLU A 90 -11.81 12.38 2.45
CA GLU A 90 -13.16 11.99 2.05
C GLU A 90 -13.46 12.35 0.58
N SER A 91 -13.01 13.52 0.14
CA SER A 91 -13.24 13.98 -1.24
C SER A 91 -12.24 13.39 -2.24
N GLU A 92 -11.06 12.99 -1.79
CA GLU A 92 -10.00 12.41 -2.62
C GLU A 92 -9.40 11.19 -1.93
N PRO A 93 -10.07 10.02 -2.02
CA PRO A 93 -9.54 8.81 -1.42
C PRO A 93 -8.15 8.47 -1.95
N GLY A 94 -7.25 8.09 -1.06
CA GLY A 94 -5.84 7.85 -1.38
C GLY A 94 -5.52 6.42 -1.81
N GLY A 95 -6.49 5.54 -1.74
CA GLY A 95 -6.30 4.14 -2.11
C GLY A 95 -7.13 3.21 -1.25
N LEU A 96 -6.62 2.00 -1.07
CA LEU A 96 -7.32 0.93 -0.36
C LEU A 96 -6.32 0.17 0.51
N VAL A 97 -6.75 -0.25 1.66
CA VAL A 97 -6.06 -1.26 2.44
C VAL A 97 -7.01 -2.41 2.73
N PHE A 98 -6.56 -3.64 2.54
CA PHE A 98 -7.32 -4.79 3.00
C PHE A 98 -6.44 -5.74 3.81
N VAL A 99 -7.07 -6.51 4.67
CA VAL A 99 -6.43 -7.33 5.68
C VAL A 99 -6.77 -8.79 5.43
N LYS A 100 -5.75 -9.62 5.39
CA LYS A 100 -5.92 -11.08 5.24
C LYS A 100 -5.37 -11.81 6.45
N ASP A 101 -6.00 -12.91 6.80
CA ASP A 101 -5.46 -13.83 7.79
C ASP A 101 -4.26 -14.59 7.22
N VAL A 102 -3.23 -14.73 8.02
CA VAL A 102 -2.05 -15.52 7.70
C VAL A 102 -1.84 -16.55 8.81
N SER A 103 -1.70 -17.80 8.42
CA SER A 103 -1.59 -18.90 9.38
C SER A 103 -0.28 -18.89 10.16
N ASN A 104 0.82 -18.66 9.47
CA ASN A 104 2.15 -18.62 10.09
C ASN A 104 3.18 -18.03 9.14
N ALA A 105 4.33 -17.68 9.67
CA ALA A 105 5.48 -17.23 8.91
C ALA A 105 6.73 -17.91 9.44
N HIS A 106 7.66 -18.25 8.57
CA HIS A 106 8.89 -18.93 8.89
C HIS A 106 10.07 -18.17 8.32
N LEU A 107 11.11 -17.98 9.14
CA LEU A 107 12.34 -17.36 8.66
C LEU A 107 13.21 -18.45 8.04
N LEU A 108 13.39 -18.36 6.72
CA LEU A 108 14.10 -19.40 5.97
C LEU A 108 15.56 -19.54 6.45
N GLY A 109 16.02 -20.78 6.52
CA GLY A 109 17.35 -21.10 7.01
C GLY A 109 17.48 -21.18 8.52
N THR A 110 16.39 -20.95 9.26
CA THR A 110 16.36 -21.00 10.72
C THR A 110 15.16 -21.83 11.20
N SER A 111 15.12 -22.11 12.49
CA SER A 111 13.94 -22.73 13.13
C SER A 111 12.93 -21.70 13.64
N ARG A 112 13.16 -20.41 13.39
CA ARG A 112 12.31 -19.32 13.90
C ARG A 112 11.03 -19.22 13.09
N SER A 113 9.93 -19.01 13.80
CA SER A 113 8.60 -18.83 13.18
C SER A 113 7.70 -18.00 14.10
N GLY A 114 6.56 -17.59 13.57
CA GLY A 114 5.52 -16.93 14.34
C GLY A 114 5.69 -15.43 14.47
N ASP A 115 4.90 -14.85 15.37
CA ASP A 115 4.74 -13.39 15.53
C ASP A 115 6.02 -12.64 15.87
N SER A 116 6.97 -13.30 16.52
CA SER A 116 8.24 -12.65 16.86
C SER A 116 9.06 -12.21 15.65
N LEU A 117 8.79 -12.79 14.48
CA LEU A 117 9.44 -12.39 13.23
C LEU A 117 8.92 -11.07 12.70
N LEU A 118 7.75 -10.62 13.13
CA LEU A 118 7.04 -9.48 12.56
C LEU A 118 7.46 -8.15 13.17
N ILE A 119 8.16 -8.19 14.29
CA ILE A 119 8.59 -7.01 15.03
C ILE A 119 10.10 -6.91 14.97
N LYS A 120 10.62 -5.70 14.74
CA LYS A 120 12.06 -5.43 14.80
C LYS A 120 12.56 -5.61 16.22
N GLU A 121 13.70 -6.24 16.31
CA GLU A 121 14.43 -6.37 17.57
C GLU A 121 15.16 -5.08 17.94
#